data_726421514a740d3f5a1c2353cf5e0f18
#
_entry.id   726421514a740d3f5a1c2353cf5e0f18
#
_cell.length_a   1.000
_cell.length_b   1.000
_cell.length_c   1.000
_cell.angle_alpha   90.00
_cell.angle_beta   90.00
_cell.angle_gamma   90.00
#
_symmetry.space_group_name_H-M   'P 1'
#
loop_
_entity.id
_entity.type
_entity.pdbx_description
1 polymer ?
#
loop_
_entity_poly.entity_id
_entity_poly.type
_entity_poly.pdbx_seq_one_letter_code
_entity_poly.pdbx_strand_id
1 'polypeptide(L)'
;RRARRRAFENGLGRTPQMGWNSWNHFYCGINEQIIRETADALVNTGLAKLGYQYVNIDDCWAEYSRDSQGNFVPNRQTFPSGIKALADYVHAKGLKLGIYSDAGSQTCSNKMPGSLDHEEQDVKTFASWGVDYLKYDNCNDAGRSVMERYTRMSNAMKTYGKNIFFSLCEWGKENPATWAGRMGNSWRTTGDIADNWGSMTSRADENDQWAAYAGPGGWNDPDMLEVGNGGMSEAEYRSHFSIWALAKAPLLIGCDVRSMSQQTKNILSNSEVIAVNQDSLGVQGKKVQSDNGLEVWAGPLSNNRKAVVLWNRQSYQATITAHWSNIGLAGSVAVTARDLWAHSSFAAQGQISASVAPHDCKMYVLTPN
;
A
#
# COMPACT_ATOMS: atom_id res chain seq x y z
N ARG A 1 7.93 3.45 28.93
CA ARG A 1 8.63 3.88 27.70
C ARG A 1 9.14 2.62 26.99
N ARG A 2 8.38 2.10 26.00
CA ARG A 2 8.92 1.08 25.09
C ARG A 2 10.13 1.70 24.40
N ALA A 3 11.31 1.07 24.55
CA ALA A 3 12.48 1.45 23.79
C ALA A 3 12.09 1.48 22.32
N ARG A 4 12.26 2.63 21.66
CA ARG A 4 12.10 2.72 20.21
C ARG A 4 13.11 1.75 19.61
N ARG A 5 12.63 0.60 19.15
CA ARG A 5 13.45 -0.31 18.34
C ARG A 5 13.92 0.49 17.15
N ARG A 6 15.23 0.42 16.85
CA ARG A 6 15.80 1.16 15.71
C ARG A 6 15.00 0.77 14.45
N ALA A 7 14.36 1.75 13.82
CA ALA A 7 13.68 1.59 12.55
C ALA A 7 14.70 1.26 11.44
N PHE A 8 14.22 0.75 10.31
CA PHE A 8 15.01 0.65 9.08
C PHE A 8 15.21 2.06 8.52
N GLU A 9 16.28 2.71 8.96
CA GLU A 9 16.48 4.14 8.74
C GLU A 9 17.18 4.42 7.40
N ASN A 10 16.40 4.55 6.35
CA ASN A 10 16.89 5.01 5.04
C ASN A 10 16.25 6.34 4.59
N GLY A 11 15.47 6.98 5.47
CA GLY A 11 14.79 8.24 5.18
C GLY A 11 13.55 8.11 4.30
N LEU A 12 13.20 6.88 3.88
CA LEU A 12 12.05 6.60 3.04
C LEU A 12 10.84 6.16 3.86
N GLY A 13 9.66 6.17 3.25
CA GLY A 13 8.43 5.71 3.91
C GLY A 13 8.03 6.57 5.10
N ARG A 14 8.34 7.86 5.08
CA ARG A 14 7.92 8.79 6.16
C ARG A 14 6.40 8.90 6.22
N THR A 15 5.74 8.73 5.09
CA THR A 15 4.32 8.45 4.93
C THR A 15 4.17 7.17 4.13
N PRO A 16 2.99 6.51 4.15
CA PRO A 16 2.80 5.30 3.36
C PRO A 16 3.09 5.54 1.88
N GLN A 17 3.68 4.56 1.22
CA GLN A 17 4.00 4.65 -0.20
C GLN A 17 2.73 4.73 -1.05
N MET A 18 2.81 5.51 -2.12
CA MET A 18 1.75 5.66 -3.11
C MET A 18 2.31 5.43 -4.50
N GLY A 19 1.55 4.75 -5.33
CA GLY A 19 1.96 4.47 -6.69
C GLY A 19 1.03 3.49 -7.41
N TRP A 20 1.63 2.69 -8.27
CA TRP A 20 0.97 1.69 -9.08
C TRP A 20 1.82 0.42 -9.14
N ASN A 21 1.17 -0.73 -9.25
CA ASN A 21 1.83 -2.03 -9.38
C ASN A 21 1.12 -2.84 -10.46
N SER A 22 1.89 -3.60 -11.24
CA SER A 22 1.40 -4.29 -12.42
C SER A 22 0.60 -5.57 -12.14
N TRP A 23 0.70 -6.18 -10.96
CA TRP A 23 0.25 -7.56 -10.75
C TRP A 23 -1.26 -7.77 -10.83
N ASN A 24 -2.05 -7.00 -10.08
CA ASN A 24 -3.48 -7.30 -9.91
C ASN A 24 -4.31 -7.22 -11.19
N HIS A 25 -3.82 -6.53 -12.22
CA HIS A 25 -4.48 -6.45 -13.51
C HIS A 25 -3.76 -7.27 -14.59
N PHE A 26 -2.44 -7.13 -14.69
CA PHE A 26 -1.67 -7.68 -15.80
C PHE A 26 -1.06 -9.05 -15.53
N TYR A 27 -0.84 -9.42 -14.25
CA TYR A 27 -0.09 -10.63 -13.89
C TYR A 27 1.26 -10.64 -14.62
N CYS A 28 1.58 -11.71 -15.36
CA CYS A 28 2.80 -11.77 -16.17
C CYS A 28 2.66 -11.16 -17.59
N GLY A 29 1.50 -10.62 -17.93
CA GLY A 29 1.24 -10.01 -19.24
C GLY A 29 1.73 -8.57 -19.33
N ILE A 30 2.99 -8.33 -19.02
CA ILE A 30 3.61 -7.01 -18.97
C ILE A 30 4.71 -6.86 -20.03
N ASN A 31 4.97 -5.62 -20.40
CA ASN A 31 6.11 -5.23 -21.25
C ASN A 31 6.49 -3.77 -20.97
N GLU A 32 7.61 -3.33 -21.50
CA GLU A 32 8.11 -1.97 -21.28
C GLU A 32 7.18 -0.88 -21.82
N GLN A 33 6.43 -1.16 -22.88
CA GLN A 33 5.48 -0.19 -23.42
C GLN A 33 4.33 0.04 -22.45
N ILE A 34 3.76 -1.00 -21.86
CA ILE A 34 2.70 -0.89 -20.84
C ILE A 34 3.19 -0.05 -19.67
N ILE A 35 4.42 -0.27 -19.20
CA ILE A 35 4.99 0.47 -18.07
C ILE A 35 5.19 1.94 -18.43
N ARG A 36 5.72 2.24 -19.61
CA ARG A 36 5.88 3.63 -20.09
C ARG A 36 4.53 4.34 -20.20
N GLU A 37 3.56 3.70 -20.82
CA GLU A 37 2.20 4.26 -20.98
C GLU A 37 1.51 4.45 -19.63
N THR A 38 1.76 3.56 -18.67
CA THR A 38 1.24 3.71 -17.30
C THR A 38 1.84 4.93 -16.62
N ALA A 39 3.15 5.12 -16.72
CA ALA A 39 3.81 6.33 -16.21
C ALA A 39 3.23 7.60 -16.85
N ASP A 40 3.04 7.59 -18.17
CA ASP A 40 2.40 8.70 -18.88
C ASP A 40 0.98 8.97 -18.35
N ALA A 41 0.19 7.93 -18.15
CA ALA A 41 -1.18 8.05 -17.66
C ALA A 41 -1.24 8.61 -16.22
N LEU A 42 -0.34 8.19 -15.34
CA LEU A 42 -0.28 8.75 -13.98
C LEU A 42 -0.05 10.26 -14.01
N VAL A 43 0.80 10.74 -14.91
CA VAL A 43 1.04 12.17 -15.08
C VAL A 43 -0.17 12.86 -15.75
N ASN A 44 -0.65 12.32 -16.85
CA ASN A 44 -1.70 12.95 -17.65
C ASN A 44 -3.06 13.01 -16.95
N THR A 45 -3.35 12.04 -16.10
CA THR A 45 -4.60 12.01 -15.30
C THR A 45 -4.55 12.89 -14.05
N GLY A 46 -3.37 13.41 -13.70
CA GLY A 46 -3.17 14.17 -12.46
C GLY A 46 -2.91 13.32 -11.22
N LEU A 47 -2.91 12.00 -11.33
CA LEU A 47 -2.67 11.11 -10.18
C LEU A 47 -1.25 11.28 -9.62
N ALA A 48 -0.26 11.49 -10.48
CA ALA A 48 1.12 11.74 -10.05
C ALA A 48 1.23 12.95 -9.12
N LYS A 49 0.52 14.04 -9.43
CA LYS A 49 0.49 15.26 -8.60
C LYS A 49 -0.11 15.02 -7.21
N LEU A 50 -0.97 14.02 -7.07
CA LEU A 50 -1.58 13.65 -5.79
C LEU A 50 -0.67 12.79 -4.92
N GLY A 51 0.48 12.36 -5.45
CA GLY A 51 1.46 11.57 -4.72
C GLY A 51 1.66 10.14 -5.21
N TYR A 52 0.92 9.68 -6.22
CA TYR A 52 1.13 8.37 -6.83
C TYR A 52 2.42 8.39 -7.66
N GLN A 53 3.55 8.15 -6.99
CA GLN A 53 4.87 8.39 -7.57
C GLN A 53 5.63 7.13 -7.99
N TYR A 54 5.34 5.99 -7.38
CA TYR A 54 6.03 4.74 -7.73
C TYR A 54 5.33 4.04 -8.88
N VAL A 55 6.08 3.67 -9.90
CA VAL A 55 5.62 2.79 -10.99
C VAL A 55 6.33 1.46 -10.80
N ASN A 56 5.62 0.47 -10.24
CA ASN A 56 6.23 -0.77 -9.80
C ASN A 56 5.93 -1.92 -10.77
N ILE A 57 7.00 -2.54 -11.24
CA ILE A 57 6.94 -3.76 -12.04
C ILE A 57 6.96 -4.94 -11.08
N ASP A 58 5.91 -5.77 -11.12
CA ASP A 58 5.82 -7.00 -10.33
C ASP A 58 6.57 -8.15 -11.01
N ASP A 59 6.25 -9.40 -10.70
CA ASP A 59 6.90 -10.59 -11.22
C ASP A 59 6.90 -10.66 -12.76
N CYS A 60 7.79 -11.47 -13.31
CA CYS A 60 7.87 -11.80 -14.75
C CYS A 60 8.61 -10.78 -15.62
N TRP A 61 9.49 -9.94 -15.06
CA TRP A 61 10.22 -8.95 -15.86
C TRP A 61 11.57 -9.45 -16.41
N ALA A 62 12.12 -10.54 -15.84
CA ALA A 62 13.45 -11.05 -16.20
C ALA A 62 13.37 -12.35 -17.00
N GLU A 63 14.47 -12.70 -17.64
CA GLU A 63 14.67 -14.01 -18.24
C GLU A 63 14.65 -15.11 -17.18
N TYR A 64 14.39 -16.34 -17.63
CA TYR A 64 14.35 -17.52 -16.75
C TYR A 64 15.68 -17.78 -16.05
N SER A 65 16.80 -17.49 -16.69
CA SER A 65 18.14 -17.75 -16.17
C SER A 65 18.96 -16.48 -16.08
N ARG A 66 19.87 -16.45 -15.09
CA ARG A 66 20.88 -15.41 -14.96
C ARG A 66 21.92 -15.55 -16.08
N ASP A 67 22.66 -14.47 -16.34
CA ASP A 67 23.77 -14.53 -17.30
C ASP A 67 24.99 -15.27 -16.74
N SER A 68 26.07 -15.36 -17.53
CA SER A 68 27.29 -16.04 -17.13
C SER A 68 28.00 -15.42 -15.92
N GLN A 69 27.70 -14.17 -15.60
CA GLN A 69 28.23 -13.46 -14.44
C GLN A 69 27.30 -13.52 -13.23
N GLY A 70 26.15 -14.20 -13.36
CA GLY A 70 25.16 -14.34 -12.31
C GLY A 70 24.22 -13.17 -12.16
N ASN A 71 24.15 -12.27 -13.12
CA ASN A 71 23.25 -11.10 -13.09
C ASN A 71 21.88 -11.46 -13.63
N PHE A 72 20.84 -10.77 -13.12
CA PHE A 72 19.54 -10.74 -13.78
C PHE A 72 19.67 -10.22 -15.20
N VAL A 73 18.90 -10.82 -16.10
CA VAL A 73 18.75 -10.36 -17.48
C VAL A 73 17.30 -9.92 -17.68
N PRO A 74 17.04 -8.64 -17.99
CA PRO A 74 15.69 -8.24 -18.38
C PRO A 74 15.18 -9.09 -19.53
N ASN A 75 13.89 -9.44 -19.52
CA ASN A 75 13.31 -10.28 -20.54
C ASN A 75 13.51 -9.64 -21.93
N ARG A 76 14.15 -10.38 -22.84
CA ARG A 76 14.57 -9.84 -24.13
C ARG A 76 13.40 -9.52 -25.05
N GLN A 77 12.26 -10.18 -24.88
CA GLN A 77 11.06 -9.92 -25.69
C GLN A 77 10.21 -8.78 -25.13
N THR A 78 10.05 -8.72 -23.80
CA THR A 78 9.12 -7.77 -23.16
C THR A 78 9.80 -6.52 -22.63
N PHE A 79 11.07 -6.59 -22.27
CA PHE A 79 11.89 -5.47 -21.81
C PHE A 79 13.20 -5.35 -22.59
N PRO A 80 13.13 -5.27 -23.94
CA PRO A 80 14.34 -5.30 -24.78
C PRO A 80 15.28 -4.12 -24.56
N SER A 81 14.76 -2.96 -24.12
CA SER A 81 15.57 -1.78 -23.83
C SER A 81 16.26 -1.84 -22.47
N GLY A 82 15.91 -2.82 -21.62
CA GLY A 82 16.46 -2.97 -20.28
C GLY A 82 15.75 -2.11 -19.22
N ILE A 83 16.04 -2.44 -17.98
CA ILE A 83 15.38 -1.77 -16.84
C ILE A 83 15.97 -0.37 -16.60
N LYS A 84 17.28 -0.17 -16.83
CA LYS A 84 17.89 1.16 -16.68
C LYS A 84 17.23 2.21 -17.59
N ALA A 85 17.03 1.88 -18.86
CA ALA A 85 16.36 2.78 -19.80
C ALA A 85 14.93 3.09 -19.36
N LEU A 86 14.23 2.11 -18.81
CA LEU A 86 12.88 2.29 -18.30
C LEU A 86 12.87 3.17 -17.05
N ALA A 87 13.82 2.97 -16.13
CA ALA A 87 13.99 3.84 -14.96
C ALA A 87 14.27 5.29 -15.38
N ASP A 88 15.14 5.50 -16.35
CA ASP A 88 15.44 6.83 -16.88
C ASP A 88 14.18 7.50 -17.46
N TYR A 89 13.36 6.75 -18.19
CA TYR A 89 12.10 7.25 -18.73
C TYR A 89 11.13 7.68 -17.61
N VAL A 90 10.96 6.83 -16.61
CA VAL A 90 10.08 7.08 -15.47
C VAL A 90 10.58 8.28 -14.66
N HIS A 91 11.87 8.36 -14.40
CA HIS A 91 12.49 9.49 -13.70
C HIS A 91 12.32 10.82 -14.46
N ALA A 92 12.41 10.80 -15.78
CA ALA A 92 12.19 12.00 -16.60
C ALA A 92 10.76 12.52 -16.50
N LYS A 93 9.80 11.67 -16.10
CA LYS A 93 8.42 12.06 -15.80
C LYS A 93 8.23 12.58 -14.37
N GLY A 94 9.28 12.60 -13.56
CA GLY A 94 9.20 12.96 -12.13
C GLY A 94 8.69 11.84 -11.25
N LEU A 95 8.68 10.60 -11.74
CA LEU A 95 8.21 9.41 -11.04
C LEU A 95 9.39 8.53 -10.62
N LYS A 96 9.09 7.44 -9.92
CA LYS A 96 10.07 6.47 -9.41
C LYS A 96 9.72 5.08 -9.94
N LEU A 97 10.74 4.24 -10.14
CA LEU A 97 10.56 2.88 -10.65
C LEU A 97 10.77 1.85 -9.56
N GLY A 98 9.81 0.96 -9.38
CA GLY A 98 9.94 -0.21 -8.53
C GLY A 98 10.14 -1.49 -9.32
N ILE A 99 10.72 -2.48 -8.66
CA ILE A 99 10.98 -3.80 -9.22
C ILE A 99 10.60 -4.88 -8.21
N TYR A 100 10.62 -6.13 -8.64
CA TYR A 100 10.21 -7.29 -7.86
C TYR A 100 11.31 -8.35 -7.88
N SER A 101 11.53 -8.96 -6.73
CA SER A 101 12.29 -10.19 -6.59
C SER A 101 11.69 -11.09 -5.49
N ASP A 102 12.40 -12.13 -5.12
CA ASP A 102 11.91 -13.13 -4.18
C ASP A 102 13.06 -13.60 -3.28
N ALA A 103 12.75 -13.86 -2.02
CA ALA A 103 13.70 -14.36 -1.03
C ALA A 103 13.99 -15.86 -1.19
N GLY A 104 13.71 -16.42 -2.34
CA GLY A 104 13.90 -17.83 -2.68
C GLY A 104 14.78 -18.04 -3.89
N SER A 105 14.82 -19.27 -4.35
CA SER A 105 15.59 -19.67 -5.54
C SER A 105 14.96 -19.21 -6.84
N GLN A 106 13.63 -19.09 -6.87
CA GLN A 106 12.82 -18.58 -7.97
C GLN A 106 11.71 -17.70 -7.44
N THR A 107 11.16 -16.82 -8.29
CA THR A 107 9.98 -16.02 -7.94
C THR A 107 8.71 -16.87 -7.89
N CYS A 108 7.61 -16.31 -7.38
CA CYS A 108 6.37 -17.06 -7.20
C CYS A 108 5.75 -17.56 -8.51
N SER A 109 5.98 -16.88 -9.64
CA SER A 109 5.57 -17.38 -10.96
C SER A 109 6.42 -18.54 -11.46
N ASN A 110 7.58 -18.80 -10.87
CA ASN A 110 8.60 -19.74 -11.32
C ASN A 110 9.16 -19.41 -12.73
N LYS A 111 9.05 -18.15 -13.17
CA LYS A 111 9.48 -17.72 -14.50
C LYS A 111 10.79 -16.95 -14.51
N MET A 112 11.30 -16.60 -13.35
CA MET A 112 12.58 -15.91 -13.23
C MET A 112 13.28 -16.30 -11.92
N PRO A 113 14.61 -16.06 -11.80
CA PRO A 113 15.35 -16.34 -10.57
C PRO A 113 14.84 -15.49 -9.42
N GLY A 114 14.92 -16.05 -8.19
CA GLY A 114 14.86 -15.26 -6.96
C GLY A 114 16.26 -14.77 -6.59
N SER A 115 16.32 -13.98 -5.52
CA SER A 115 17.59 -13.35 -5.08
C SER A 115 18.32 -14.12 -3.99
N LEU A 116 17.80 -15.26 -3.53
CA LEU A 116 18.47 -16.06 -2.49
C LEU A 116 19.89 -16.42 -2.92
N ASP A 117 20.86 -16.14 -2.05
CA ASP A 117 22.30 -16.30 -2.28
C ASP A 117 22.91 -15.33 -3.33
N HIS A 118 22.14 -14.34 -3.80
CA HIS A 118 22.58 -13.31 -4.72
C HIS A 118 22.21 -11.89 -4.20
N GLU A 119 21.92 -11.76 -2.93
CA GLU A 119 21.32 -10.55 -2.37
C GLU A 119 22.15 -9.29 -2.67
N GLU A 120 23.45 -9.33 -2.33
CA GLU A 120 24.31 -8.16 -2.56
C GLU A 120 24.45 -7.82 -4.05
N GLN A 121 24.67 -8.84 -4.87
CA GLN A 121 24.81 -8.68 -6.32
C GLN A 121 23.55 -8.05 -6.92
N ASP A 122 22.38 -8.53 -6.52
CA ASP A 122 21.12 -8.06 -7.05
C ASP A 122 20.82 -6.62 -6.61
N VAL A 123 21.06 -6.28 -5.35
CA VAL A 123 20.89 -4.89 -4.88
C VAL A 123 21.82 -3.95 -5.61
N LYS A 124 23.08 -4.31 -5.83
CA LYS A 124 24.03 -3.52 -6.62
C LYS A 124 23.51 -3.30 -8.04
N THR A 125 22.97 -4.35 -8.66
CA THR A 125 22.36 -4.27 -9.99
C THR A 125 21.17 -3.30 -10.01
N PHE A 126 20.23 -3.47 -9.06
CA PHE A 126 19.06 -2.59 -8.96
C PHE A 126 19.48 -1.13 -8.75
N ALA A 127 20.43 -0.89 -7.85
CA ALA A 127 20.96 0.46 -7.62
C ALA A 127 21.59 1.05 -8.88
N SER A 128 22.36 0.25 -9.63
CA SER A 128 22.98 0.67 -10.89
C SER A 128 21.96 1.02 -11.98
N TRP A 129 20.79 0.41 -11.94
CA TRP A 129 19.70 0.69 -12.88
C TRP A 129 18.85 1.90 -12.47
N GLY A 130 19.06 2.45 -11.28
CA GLY A 130 18.25 3.54 -10.76
C GLY A 130 16.90 3.10 -10.19
N VAL A 131 16.77 1.85 -9.77
CA VAL A 131 15.56 1.33 -9.13
C VAL A 131 15.35 2.00 -7.77
N ASP A 132 14.10 2.36 -7.46
CA ASP A 132 13.72 3.12 -6.27
C ASP A 132 12.91 2.32 -5.26
N TYR A 133 12.46 1.10 -5.61
CA TYR A 133 11.55 0.31 -4.80
C TYR A 133 11.76 -1.17 -5.10
N LEU A 134 11.82 -2.01 -4.07
CA LEU A 134 11.87 -3.46 -4.21
C LEU A 134 10.76 -4.11 -3.43
N LYS A 135 9.86 -4.82 -4.13
CA LYS A 135 8.92 -5.76 -3.53
C LYS A 135 9.60 -7.13 -3.46
N TYR A 136 9.66 -7.73 -2.28
CA TYR A 136 10.44 -8.95 -2.02
C TYR A 136 9.56 -10.08 -1.48
N ASP A 137 9.24 -11.02 -2.35
CA ASP A 137 8.28 -12.10 -2.11
C ASP A 137 8.91 -13.30 -1.39
N ASN A 138 8.12 -14.35 -1.08
CA ASN A 138 8.47 -15.40 -0.13
C ASN A 138 8.27 -16.82 -0.68
N CYS A 139 8.39 -17.03 -1.98
CA CYS A 139 8.27 -18.34 -2.60
C CYS A 139 9.61 -19.09 -2.66
N ASN A 140 9.57 -20.40 -2.88
CA ASN A 140 10.73 -21.24 -3.19
C ASN A 140 11.91 -21.06 -2.21
N ASP A 141 11.62 -21.22 -0.93
CA ASP A 141 12.51 -20.86 0.19
C ASP A 141 13.74 -21.76 0.37
N ALA A 142 13.87 -22.83 -0.38
CA ALA A 142 14.97 -23.82 -0.29
C ALA A 142 15.14 -24.41 1.14
N GLY A 143 14.07 -24.44 1.93
CA GLY A 143 14.09 -24.93 3.31
C GLY A 143 14.73 -23.98 4.32
N ARG A 144 15.02 -22.75 3.92
CA ARG A 144 15.68 -21.75 4.78
C ARG A 144 14.65 -20.81 5.39
N SER A 145 14.92 -20.37 6.63
CA SER A 145 13.94 -19.59 7.40
C SER A 145 13.69 -18.20 6.81
N VAL A 146 12.51 -17.68 7.10
CA VAL A 146 12.12 -16.29 6.76
C VAL A 146 13.15 -15.31 7.33
N MET A 147 13.51 -15.46 8.60
CA MET A 147 14.44 -14.55 9.28
C MET A 147 15.81 -14.53 8.61
N GLU A 148 16.35 -15.69 8.22
CA GLU A 148 17.61 -15.75 7.50
C GLU A 148 17.53 -15.04 6.15
N ARG A 149 16.52 -15.39 5.35
CA ARG A 149 16.41 -14.91 3.98
C ARG A 149 16.15 -13.40 3.90
N TYR A 150 15.24 -12.89 4.74
CA TYR A 150 14.93 -11.45 4.76
C TYR A 150 16.04 -10.64 5.45
N THR A 151 16.70 -11.15 6.47
CA THR A 151 17.86 -10.49 7.10
C THR A 151 18.99 -10.27 6.09
N ARG A 152 19.28 -11.27 5.26
CA ARG A 152 20.33 -11.17 4.23
C ARG A 152 20.04 -10.06 3.23
N MET A 153 18.80 -9.98 2.74
CA MET A 153 18.40 -8.89 1.83
C MET A 153 18.40 -7.55 2.53
N SER A 154 17.88 -7.47 3.75
CA SER A 154 17.88 -6.23 4.53
C SER A 154 19.29 -5.69 4.73
N ASN A 155 20.26 -6.56 5.03
CA ASN A 155 21.66 -6.16 5.18
C ASN A 155 22.24 -5.64 3.86
N ALA A 156 21.94 -6.29 2.74
CA ALA A 156 22.36 -5.84 1.42
C ALA A 156 21.76 -4.46 1.08
N MET A 157 20.49 -4.26 1.41
CA MET A 157 19.82 -2.96 1.21
C MET A 157 20.44 -1.84 2.04
N LYS A 158 20.79 -2.12 3.29
CA LYS A 158 21.43 -1.13 4.17
C LYS A 158 22.79 -0.68 3.64
N THR A 159 23.50 -1.54 2.94
CA THR A 159 24.85 -1.25 2.44
C THR A 159 24.81 -0.66 1.02
N TYR A 160 24.04 -1.25 0.12
CA TYR A 160 24.08 -0.94 -1.32
C TYR A 160 22.80 -0.32 -1.87
N GLY A 161 21.69 -0.36 -1.13
CA GLY A 161 20.37 0.06 -1.61
C GLY A 161 19.71 1.11 -0.72
N LYS A 162 20.46 2.09 -0.19
CA LYS A 162 19.94 3.07 0.77
C LYS A 162 18.81 3.95 0.21
N ASN A 163 18.75 4.13 -1.10
CA ASN A 163 17.73 4.92 -1.76
C ASN A 163 16.57 4.07 -2.30
N ILE A 164 16.56 2.77 -1.98
CA ILE A 164 15.53 1.85 -2.45
C ILE A 164 14.56 1.59 -1.29
N PHE A 165 13.27 1.87 -1.52
CA PHE A 165 12.21 1.50 -0.60
C PHE A 165 12.10 -0.02 -0.56
N PHE A 166 12.24 -0.62 0.62
CA PHE A 166 12.20 -2.07 0.77
C PHE A 166 10.87 -2.53 1.34
N SER A 167 10.11 -3.28 0.53
CA SER A 167 8.78 -3.81 0.85
C SER A 167 8.83 -5.33 1.00
N LEU A 168 8.64 -5.83 2.22
CA LEU A 168 8.62 -7.25 2.52
C LEU A 168 7.25 -7.85 2.18
N CYS A 169 7.23 -8.97 1.46
CA CYS A 169 6.00 -9.63 1.04
C CYS A 169 6.00 -11.12 1.45
N GLU A 170 5.99 -11.39 2.77
CA GLU A 170 5.97 -12.76 3.29
C GLU A 170 4.56 -13.22 3.73
N TRP A 171 3.54 -12.45 3.35
CA TRP A 171 2.10 -12.78 3.48
C TRP A 171 1.56 -12.84 4.89
N GLY A 172 2.20 -12.19 5.86
CA GLY A 172 1.76 -12.19 7.25
C GLY A 172 2.12 -13.46 8.02
N LYS A 173 2.83 -14.38 7.42
CA LYS A 173 3.37 -15.55 8.11
C LYS A 173 4.45 -15.10 9.09
N GLU A 174 4.54 -15.75 10.26
CA GLU A 174 5.57 -15.41 11.25
C GLU A 174 5.40 -13.99 11.85
N ASN A 175 4.21 -13.38 11.73
CA ASN A 175 3.87 -12.10 12.34
C ASN A 175 4.89 -10.98 12.02
N PRO A 176 5.05 -10.60 10.76
CA PRO A 176 6.12 -9.68 10.33
C PRO A 176 6.03 -8.31 10.99
N ALA A 177 4.84 -7.84 11.37
CA ALA A 177 4.69 -6.57 12.07
C ALA A 177 5.55 -6.49 13.35
N THR A 178 5.84 -7.63 13.97
CA THR A 178 6.60 -7.68 15.22
C THR A 178 8.12 -7.56 15.02
N TRP A 179 8.65 -7.79 13.81
CA TRP A 179 10.09 -7.77 13.55
C TRP A 179 10.51 -7.00 12.29
N ALA A 180 9.63 -6.85 11.29
CA ALA A 180 10.02 -6.31 9.98
C ALA A 180 10.33 -4.81 10.00
N GLY A 181 9.89 -4.07 11.00
CA GLY A 181 10.19 -2.64 11.13
C GLY A 181 11.67 -2.31 11.24
N ARG A 182 12.52 -3.28 11.56
CA ARG A 182 13.99 -3.15 11.58
C ARG A 182 14.63 -3.58 10.25
N MET A 183 13.85 -4.17 9.36
CA MET A 183 14.35 -4.77 8.13
C MET A 183 13.96 -4.03 6.86
N GLY A 184 12.82 -3.33 6.87
CA GLY A 184 12.31 -2.65 5.69
C GLY A 184 11.31 -1.56 6.00
N ASN A 185 10.76 -0.97 4.94
CA ASN A 185 9.88 0.19 4.99
C ASN A 185 8.39 -0.19 5.00
N SER A 186 8.04 -1.40 4.59
CA SER A 186 6.69 -1.95 4.71
C SER A 186 6.74 -3.47 4.74
N TRP A 187 5.67 -4.09 5.22
CA TRP A 187 5.55 -5.55 5.32
C TRP A 187 4.10 -5.98 5.16
N ARG A 188 3.89 -6.94 4.28
CA ARG A 188 2.58 -7.56 4.09
C ARG A 188 2.14 -8.28 5.36
N THR A 189 0.98 -7.92 5.87
CA THR A 189 0.38 -8.54 7.06
C THR A 189 -0.62 -9.64 6.72
N THR A 190 -0.94 -9.81 5.46
CA THR A 190 -2.04 -10.64 4.97
C THR A 190 -1.60 -11.50 3.79
N GLY A 191 -2.37 -12.54 3.48
CA GLY A 191 -2.33 -13.19 2.18
C GLY A 191 -2.77 -12.25 1.06
N ASP A 192 -2.65 -12.72 -0.19
CA ASP A 192 -2.95 -11.89 -1.36
C ASP A 192 -4.42 -11.48 -1.43
N ILE A 193 -4.64 -10.22 -1.77
CA ILE A 193 -5.99 -9.69 -2.03
C ILE A 193 -6.50 -10.16 -3.38
N ALA A 194 -7.81 -10.44 -3.46
CA ALA A 194 -8.54 -10.66 -4.69
C ALA A 194 -9.59 -9.56 -4.87
N ASP A 195 -10.00 -9.34 -6.10
CA ASP A 195 -10.96 -8.29 -6.46
C ASP A 195 -12.40 -8.73 -6.14
N ASN A 196 -12.69 -8.87 -4.85
CA ASN A 196 -14.02 -9.14 -4.33
C ASN A 196 -14.17 -8.66 -2.88
N TRP A 197 -15.41 -8.47 -2.48
CA TRP A 197 -15.78 -7.95 -1.16
C TRP A 197 -15.25 -8.79 -0.01
N GLY A 198 -15.41 -10.11 -0.08
CA GLY A 198 -14.97 -11.02 0.99
C GLY A 198 -13.46 -10.97 1.21
N SER A 199 -12.69 -10.93 0.14
CA SER A 199 -11.23 -10.81 0.21
C SER A 199 -10.83 -9.46 0.79
N MET A 200 -11.36 -8.37 0.27
CA MET A 200 -11.02 -7.00 0.71
C MET A 200 -11.31 -6.81 2.20
N THR A 201 -12.48 -7.21 2.65
CA THR A 201 -12.88 -7.04 4.05
C THR A 201 -12.04 -7.88 5.00
N SER A 202 -11.70 -9.12 4.61
CA SER A 202 -10.84 -9.97 5.43
C SER A 202 -9.42 -9.43 5.53
N ARG A 203 -8.88 -8.83 4.47
CA ARG A 203 -7.55 -8.17 4.50
C ARG A 203 -7.55 -6.97 5.44
N ALA A 204 -8.62 -6.17 5.43
CA ALA A 204 -8.78 -5.07 6.38
C ALA A 204 -8.73 -5.57 7.84
N ASP A 205 -9.44 -6.64 8.15
CA ASP A 205 -9.50 -7.22 9.49
C ASP A 205 -8.15 -7.83 9.93
N GLU A 206 -7.51 -8.59 9.06
CA GLU A 206 -6.20 -9.19 9.35
C GLU A 206 -5.14 -8.12 9.63
N ASN A 207 -5.16 -7.01 8.90
CA ASN A 207 -4.22 -5.91 9.07
C ASN A 207 -4.47 -5.13 10.36
N ASP A 208 -5.72 -5.03 10.78
CA ASP A 208 -6.14 -4.18 11.90
C ASP A 208 -5.45 -4.54 13.23
N GLN A 209 -5.26 -5.83 13.49
CA GLN A 209 -4.62 -6.30 14.72
C GLN A 209 -3.20 -5.78 14.93
N TRP A 210 -2.53 -5.35 13.85
CA TRP A 210 -1.13 -4.93 13.88
C TRP A 210 -0.94 -3.41 13.92
N ALA A 211 -2.02 -2.65 14.10
CA ALA A 211 -2.01 -1.18 14.01
C ALA A 211 -0.91 -0.52 14.86
N ALA A 212 -0.63 -1.05 16.05
CA ALA A 212 0.35 -0.46 16.97
C ALA A 212 1.81 -0.53 16.47
N TYR A 213 2.09 -1.33 15.46
CA TYR A 213 3.45 -1.53 14.94
C TYR A 213 3.81 -0.60 13.79
N ALA A 214 2.82 0.04 13.16
CA ALA A 214 3.05 0.96 12.05
C ALA A 214 3.45 2.35 12.54
N GLY A 215 4.22 3.05 11.74
CA GLY A 215 4.62 4.41 11.98
C GLY A 215 5.54 4.94 10.90
N PRO A 216 5.93 6.23 10.95
CA PRO A 216 6.84 6.81 9.97
C PRO A 216 8.11 5.96 9.78
N GLY A 217 8.38 5.58 8.54
CA GLY A 217 9.49 4.70 8.16
C GLY A 217 9.13 3.21 8.04
N GLY A 218 7.97 2.78 8.55
CA GLY A 218 7.57 1.37 8.49
C GLY A 218 6.05 1.16 8.59
N TRP A 219 5.45 0.53 7.58
CA TRP A 219 4.00 0.43 7.42
C TRP A 219 3.52 -1.01 7.28
N ASN A 220 2.40 -1.32 7.94
CA ASN A 220 1.64 -2.54 7.68
C ASN A 220 1.00 -2.46 6.30
N ASP A 221 1.02 -3.58 5.58
CA ASP A 221 0.55 -3.64 4.20
C ASP A 221 -0.52 -4.73 4.04
N PRO A 222 -1.80 -4.36 3.88
CA PRO A 222 -2.88 -5.33 3.63
C PRO A 222 -3.04 -5.70 2.16
N ASP A 223 -2.02 -5.47 1.35
CA ASP A 223 -1.97 -5.60 -0.09
C ASP A 223 -2.50 -4.38 -0.85
N MET A 224 -2.39 -4.43 -2.16
CA MET A 224 -2.64 -3.32 -3.05
C MET A 224 -4.14 -3.01 -3.21
N LEU A 225 -4.44 -1.89 -3.87
CA LEU A 225 -5.81 -1.49 -4.16
C LEU A 225 -6.36 -2.28 -5.36
N GLU A 226 -7.57 -2.80 -5.20
CA GLU A 226 -8.35 -3.42 -6.27
C GLU A 226 -9.27 -2.42 -6.98
N VAL A 227 -9.31 -1.18 -6.53
CA VAL A 227 -10.15 -0.12 -7.10
C VAL A 227 -9.94 -0.02 -8.61
N GLY A 228 -11.01 -0.14 -9.37
CA GLY A 228 -11.00 -0.06 -10.83
C GLY A 228 -10.89 -1.39 -11.56
N ASN A 229 -10.69 -2.51 -10.88
CA ASN A 229 -10.58 -3.82 -11.52
C ASN A 229 -11.94 -4.48 -11.86
N GLY A 230 -13.04 -3.94 -11.35
CA GLY A 230 -14.39 -4.30 -11.80
C GLY A 230 -15.09 -5.41 -11.04
N GLY A 231 -14.43 -6.05 -10.07
CA GLY A 231 -14.98 -7.14 -9.28
C GLY A 231 -15.81 -6.71 -8.08
N MET A 232 -15.84 -5.43 -7.76
CA MET A 232 -16.63 -4.84 -6.69
C MET A 232 -17.47 -3.66 -7.20
N SER A 233 -18.48 -3.26 -6.42
CA SER A 233 -19.28 -2.09 -6.73
C SER A 233 -18.52 -0.79 -6.43
N GLU A 234 -19.05 0.35 -6.90
CA GLU A 234 -18.51 1.67 -6.57
C GLU A 234 -18.48 1.92 -5.06
N ALA A 235 -19.57 1.57 -4.36
CA ALA A 235 -19.64 1.68 -2.90
C ALA A 235 -18.58 0.83 -2.20
N GLU A 236 -18.37 -0.40 -2.66
CA GLU A 236 -17.35 -1.30 -2.12
C GLU A 236 -15.93 -0.77 -2.36
N TYR A 237 -15.65 -0.22 -3.53
CA TYR A 237 -14.36 0.42 -3.83
C TYR A 237 -14.14 1.70 -3.03
N ARG A 238 -15.19 2.48 -2.79
CA ARG A 238 -15.13 3.66 -1.91
C ARG A 238 -14.76 3.25 -0.49
N SER A 239 -15.39 2.20 0.02
CA SER A 239 -15.07 1.63 1.34
C SER A 239 -13.63 1.12 1.39
N HIS A 240 -13.21 0.38 0.37
CA HIS A 240 -11.84 -0.12 0.23
C HIS A 240 -10.82 1.01 0.34
N PHE A 241 -10.98 2.04 -0.46
CA PHE A 241 -10.06 3.19 -0.47
C PHE A 241 -10.06 3.95 0.87
N SER A 242 -11.24 4.15 1.45
CA SER A 242 -11.38 4.84 2.74
C SER A 242 -10.70 4.10 3.89
N ILE A 243 -10.90 2.79 3.98
CA ILE A 243 -10.30 1.96 5.02
C ILE A 243 -8.78 1.87 4.83
N TRP A 244 -8.29 1.67 3.60
CA TRP A 244 -6.85 1.68 3.33
C TRP A 244 -6.21 3.02 3.72
N ALA A 245 -6.85 4.13 3.41
CA ALA A 245 -6.35 5.45 3.79
C ALA A 245 -6.29 5.62 5.32
N LEU A 246 -7.34 5.26 6.03
CA LEU A 246 -7.39 5.34 7.49
C LEU A 246 -6.35 4.43 8.16
N ALA A 247 -6.16 3.23 7.62
CA ALA A 247 -5.23 2.23 8.14
C ALA A 247 -3.76 2.53 7.78
N LYS A 248 -3.46 3.66 7.15
CA LYS A 248 -2.10 3.99 6.70
C LYS A 248 -1.49 2.90 5.80
N ALA A 249 -2.33 2.21 5.06
CA ALA A 249 -1.91 1.22 4.09
C ALA A 249 -1.21 1.88 2.90
N PRO A 250 -0.33 1.16 2.21
CA PRO A 250 0.15 1.61 0.92
C PRO A 250 -1.01 1.86 -0.04
N LEU A 251 -1.00 2.99 -0.74
CA LEU A 251 -1.96 3.29 -1.78
C LEU A 251 -1.33 2.97 -3.15
N LEU A 252 -1.24 1.67 -3.44
CA LEU A 252 -0.72 1.16 -4.70
C LEU A 252 -1.89 0.73 -5.59
N ILE A 253 -2.09 1.49 -6.66
CA ILE A 253 -3.15 1.24 -7.64
C ILE A 253 -2.87 -0.07 -8.36
N GLY A 254 -3.88 -0.92 -8.51
CA GLY A 254 -3.75 -2.23 -9.17
C GLY A 254 -4.53 -2.36 -10.48
N CYS A 255 -5.18 -1.31 -10.97
CA CYS A 255 -5.92 -1.33 -12.22
C CYS A 255 -5.11 -0.79 -13.40
N ASP A 256 -5.64 -0.92 -14.61
CA ASP A 256 -5.08 -0.29 -15.80
C ASP A 256 -5.51 1.19 -15.84
N VAL A 257 -4.60 2.07 -15.41
CA VAL A 257 -4.88 3.52 -15.34
C VAL A 257 -4.96 4.19 -16.71
N ARG A 258 -4.56 3.50 -17.79
CA ARG A 258 -4.62 4.01 -19.16
C ARG A 258 -6.07 4.12 -19.66
N SER A 259 -6.97 3.36 -19.07
CA SER A 259 -8.37 3.24 -19.50
C SER A 259 -9.37 3.21 -18.36
N MET A 260 -9.05 3.81 -17.21
CA MET A 260 -9.95 3.79 -16.06
C MET A 260 -11.21 4.61 -16.27
N SER A 261 -12.31 4.17 -15.64
CA SER A 261 -13.58 4.91 -15.64
C SER A 261 -13.49 6.21 -14.84
N GLN A 262 -14.43 7.12 -15.06
CA GLN A 262 -14.53 8.33 -14.25
C GLN A 262 -14.80 8.02 -12.78
N GLN A 263 -15.60 6.98 -12.49
CA GLN A 263 -15.85 6.53 -11.12
C GLN A 263 -14.57 6.09 -10.41
N THR A 264 -13.75 5.29 -11.07
CA THR A 264 -12.44 4.87 -10.58
C THR A 264 -11.54 6.08 -10.31
N LYS A 265 -11.46 6.98 -11.27
CA LYS A 265 -10.66 8.20 -11.14
C LYS A 265 -11.12 9.07 -9.97
N ASN A 266 -12.44 9.22 -9.78
CA ASN A 266 -13.01 10.01 -8.68
C ASN A 266 -12.62 9.43 -7.31
N ILE A 267 -12.56 8.11 -7.18
CA ILE A 267 -12.15 7.47 -5.93
C ILE A 267 -10.65 7.68 -5.70
N LEU A 268 -9.82 7.31 -6.67
CA LEU A 268 -8.36 7.36 -6.53
C LEU A 268 -7.81 8.78 -6.41
N SER A 269 -8.53 9.78 -6.90
CA SER A 269 -8.09 11.18 -6.91
C SER A 269 -8.68 12.02 -5.76
N ASN A 270 -9.38 11.41 -4.80
CA ASN A 270 -9.92 12.16 -3.66
C ASN A 270 -8.78 12.63 -2.74
N SER A 271 -8.35 13.86 -2.93
CA SER A 271 -7.21 14.45 -2.21
C SER A 271 -7.44 14.54 -0.69
N GLU A 272 -8.69 14.68 -0.25
CA GLU A 272 -9.01 14.77 1.18
C GLU A 272 -8.85 13.41 1.86
N VAL A 273 -9.22 12.31 1.19
CA VAL A 273 -9.00 10.95 1.68
C VAL A 273 -7.51 10.61 1.65
N ILE A 274 -6.81 10.96 0.57
CA ILE A 274 -5.35 10.79 0.47
C ILE A 274 -4.63 11.51 1.61
N ALA A 275 -5.07 12.73 1.96
CA ALA A 275 -4.47 13.51 3.04
C ALA A 275 -4.57 12.80 4.41
N VAL A 276 -5.60 12.01 4.66
CA VAL A 276 -5.69 11.17 5.86
C VAL A 276 -4.58 10.11 5.86
N ASN A 277 -4.39 9.42 4.74
CA ASN A 277 -3.31 8.43 4.58
C ASN A 277 -1.93 9.04 4.78
N GLN A 278 -1.73 10.25 4.26
CA GLN A 278 -0.44 10.94 4.22
C GLN A 278 -0.20 11.89 5.41
N ASP A 279 -1.10 11.89 6.40
CA ASP A 279 -0.94 12.76 7.57
C ASP A 279 0.37 12.48 8.31
N SER A 280 1.08 13.55 8.69
CA SER A 280 2.43 13.49 9.25
C SER A 280 2.52 12.78 10.60
N LEU A 281 1.42 12.66 11.36
CA LEU A 281 1.42 11.94 12.63
C LEU A 281 1.70 10.44 12.42
N GLY A 282 1.27 9.87 11.30
CA GLY A 282 1.61 8.51 10.90
C GLY A 282 1.08 7.42 11.84
N VAL A 283 -0.07 7.61 12.44
CA VAL A 283 -0.69 6.62 13.33
C VAL A 283 -1.78 5.87 12.58
N GLN A 284 -1.65 4.57 12.49
CA GLN A 284 -2.64 3.72 11.84
C GLN A 284 -3.97 3.77 12.58
N GLY A 285 -5.04 4.13 11.87
CA GLY A 285 -6.40 4.02 12.38
C GLY A 285 -6.84 2.56 12.47
N LYS A 286 -7.82 2.29 13.31
CA LYS A 286 -8.27 0.93 13.60
C LYS A 286 -9.76 0.85 13.85
N LYS A 287 -10.30 -0.36 13.78
CA LYS A 287 -11.67 -0.65 14.20
C LYS A 287 -11.80 -0.40 15.70
N VAL A 288 -12.65 0.54 16.09
CA VAL A 288 -12.89 0.90 17.49
C VAL A 288 -14.23 0.43 18.00
N GLN A 289 -15.16 0.11 17.11
CA GLN A 289 -16.48 -0.42 17.45
C GLN A 289 -16.99 -1.32 16.35
N SER A 290 -17.61 -2.43 16.69
CA SER A 290 -18.28 -3.32 15.75
C SER A 290 -19.57 -3.84 16.40
N ASP A 291 -20.68 -3.62 15.71
CA ASP A 291 -22.00 -4.10 16.09
C ASP A 291 -22.67 -4.73 14.89
N ASN A 292 -22.59 -6.08 14.80
CA ASN A 292 -23.19 -6.86 13.72
C ASN A 292 -22.86 -6.30 12.32
N GLY A 293 -21.59 -6.04 12.05
CA GLY A 293 -21.13 -5.53 10.74
C GLY A 293 -21.37 -4.04 10.51
N LEU A 294 -21.85 -3.32 11.51
CA LEU A 294 -21.91 -1.86 11.51
C LEU A 294 -20.72 -1.36 12.32
N GLU A 295 -19.75 -0.77 11.64
CA GLU A 295 -18.43 -0.54 12.23
C GLU A 295 -18.05 0.92 12.27
N VAL A 296 -17.31 1.28 13.31
CA VAL A 296 -16.62 2.56 13.44
C VAL A 296 -15.13 2.28 13.44
N TRP A 297 -14.44 2.93 12.52
CA TRP A 297 -12.98 2.94 12.43
C TRP A 297 -12.48 4.35 12.69
N ALA A 298 -11.41 4.51 13.44
CA ALA A 298 -10.91 5.82 13.79
C ALA A 298 -9.41 5.81 14.07
N GLY A 299 -8.79 6.97 13.91
CA GLY A 299 -7.41 7.20 14.25
C GLY A 299 -7.10 8.68 14.43
N PRO A 300 -6.05 9.00 15.20
CA PRO A 300 -5.64 10.38 15.40
C PRO A 300 -4.92 10.92 14.16
N LEU A 301 -5.08 12.20 13.94
CA LEU A 301 -4.35 12.96 12.94
C LEU A 301 -3.57 14.09 13.62
N SER A 302 -2.66 14.71 12.90
CA SER A 302 -1.94 15.89 13.36
C SER A 302 -2.92 17.02 13.74
N ASN A 303 -2.45 17.95 14.59
CA ASN A 303 -3.24 19.10 15.05
C ASN A 303 -4.51 18.72 15.83
N ASN A 304 -4.44 17.66 16.65
CA ASN A 304 -5.55 17.15 17.47
C ASN A 304 -6.81 16.77 16.72
N ARG A 305 -6.71 16.50 15.42
CA ARG A 305 -7.84 16.05 14.61
C ARG A 305 -8.02 14.54 14.73
N LYS A 306 -9.19 14.07 14.34
CA LYS A 306 -9.49 12.63 14.25
C LYS A 306 -10.02 12.31 12.86
N ALA A 307 -9.62 11.17 12.31
CA ALA A 307 -10.26 10.58 11.14
C ALA A 307 -11.23 9.50 11.60
N VAL A 308 -12.40 9.44 11.00
CA VAL A 308 -13.45 8.47 11.33
C VAL A 308 -14.05 7.91 10.05
N VAL A 309 -14.20 6.59 10.01
CA VAL A 309 -14.97 5.91 8.96
C VAL A 309 -16.12 5.17 9.61
N LEU A 310 -17.34 5.44 9.13
CA LEU A 310 -18.53 4.67 9.44
C LEU A 310 -18.71 3.66 8.30
N TRP A 311 -18.54 2.37 8.58
CA TRP A 311 -18.51 1.33 7.55
C TRP A 311 -19.64 0.34 7.74
N ASN A 312 -20.50 0.22 6.73
CA ASN A 312 -21.60 -0.72 6.72
C ASN A 312 -21.22 -1.99 5.95
N ARG A 313 -20.99 -3.08 6.68
CA ARG A 313 -20.68 -4.38 6.06
C ARG A 313 -21.92 -5.25 5.83
N GLN A 314 -23.11 -4.72 6.12
CA GLN A 314 -24.38 -5.41 5.92
C GLN A 314 -24.93 -5.19 4.51
N SER A 315 -25.87 -6.04 4.10
CA SER A 315 -26.55 -5.96 2.81
C SER A 315 -27.78 -5.01 2.82
N TYR A 316 -27.98 -4.30 3.91
CA TYR A 316 -29.10 -3.34 4.08
C TYR A 316 -28.58 -2.00 4.59
N GLN A 317 -29.31 -0.93 4.30
CA GLN A 317 -29.00 0.39 4.81
C GLN A 317 -29.19 0.47 6.33
N ALA A 318 -28.27 1.12 7.03
CA ALA A 318 -28.33 1.23 8.48
C ALA A 318 -27.71 2.53 8.96
N THR A 319 -28.16 3.01 10.12
CA THR A 319 -27.56 4.16 10.80
C THR A 319 -26.37 3.67 11.65
N ILE A 320 -25.24 4.34 11.51
CA ILE A 320 -24.04 4.08 12.30
C ILE A 320 -23.69 5.33 13.07
N THR A 321 -23.42 5.19 14.38
CA THR A 321 -23.08 6.29 15.27
C THR A 321 -21.72 6.06 15.90
N ALA A 322 -20.83 7.06 15.79
CA ALA A 322 -19.58 7.13 16.51
C ALA A 322 -19.73 8.10 17.69
N HIS A 323 -19.64 7.57 18.90
CA HIS A 323 -19.62 8.37 20.13
C HIS A 323 -18.20 8.85 20.39
N TRP A 324 -18.04 10.08 20.91
CA TRP A 324 -16.71 10.64 21.19
C TRP A 324 -15.86 9.74 22.12
N SER A 325 -16.51 9.06 23.04
CA SER A 325 -15.81 8.10 23.94
C SER A 325 -15.11 6.96 23.17
N ASN A 326 -15.62 6.57 22.01
CA ASN A 326 -15.07 5.47 21.21
C ASN A 326 -13.91 5.91 20.32
N ILE A 327 -13.79 7.21 20.06
CA ILE A 327 -12.80 7.75 19.10
C ILE A 327 -11.76 8.67 19.74
N GLY A 328 -11.74 8.71 21.09
CA GLY A 328 -10.71 9.46 21.81
C GLY A 328 -10.93 10.97 21.88
N LEU A 329 -12.17 11.43 21.75
CA LEU A 329 -12.56 12.81 22.00
C LEU A 329 -13.18 12.97 23.39
N ALA A 330 -12.91 14.10 24.03
CA ALA A 330 -13.47 14.39 25.34
C ALA A 330 -14.99 14.61 25.24
N GLY A 331 -15.72 14.06 26.18
CA GLY A 331 -17.15 14.09 26.45
C GLY A 331 -18.05 14.78 25.45
N SER A 332 -18.18 16.09 25.59
CA SER A 332 -19.09 16.90 24.76
C SER A 332 -18.37 17.93 23.90
N VAL A 333 -17.10 17.69 23.56
CA VAL A 333 -16.36 18.64 22.75
C VAL A 333 -17.07 18.89 21.41
N ALA A 334 -17.16 20.15 21.04
CA ALA A 334 -17.71 20.55 19.74
C ALA A 334 -16.62 20.47 18.67
N VAL A 335 -16.98 19.94 17.52
CA VAL A 335 -16.08 19.80 16.37
C VAL A 335 -16.72 20.36 15.11
N THR A 336 -15.87 20.70 14.13
CA THR A 336 -16.26 20.78 12.74
C THR A 336 -15.96 19.45 12.08
N ALA A 337 -16.98 18.80 11.52
CA ALA A 337 -16.86 17.56 10.80
C ALA A 337 -16.81 17.83 9.30
N ARG A 338 -15.75 17.39 8.64
CA ARG A 338 -15.62 17.44 7.18
C ARG A 338 -15.96 16.07 6.61
N ASP A 339 -17.01 15.99 5.79
CA ASP A 339 -17.32 14.78 5.01
C ASP A 339 -16.41 14.75 3.78
N LEU A 340 -15.53 13.76 3.72
CA LEU A 340 -14.49 13.71 2.69
C LEU A 340 -15.01 13.24 1.33
N TRP A 341 -16.15 12.55 1.28
CA TRP A 341 -16.76 12.12 0.02
C TRP A 341 -17.78 13.11 -0.50
N ALA A 342 -18.52 13.78 0.40
CA ALA A 342 -19.46 14.84 0.02
C ALA A 342 -18.80 16.20 -0.16
N HIS A 343 -17.57 16.37 0.34
CA HIS A 343 -16.83 17.65 0.30
C HIS A 343 -17.61 18.78 0.97
N SER A 344 -18.22 18.50 2.12
CA SER A 344 -19.01 19.44 2.88
C SER A 344 -18.70 19.34 4.37
N SER A 345 -18.93 20.41 5.10
CA SER A 345 -18.65 20.49 6.53
C SER A 345 -19.91 20.82 7.33
N PHE A 346 -19.97 20.34 8.55
CA PHE A 346 -21.05 20.59 9.49
C PHE A 346 -20.55 20.54 10.92
N ALA A 347 -21.31 21.11 11.85
CA ALA A 347 -21.00 21.07 13.28
C ALA A 347 -21.52 19.78 13.91
N ALA A 348 -20.73 19.21 14.81
CA ALA A 348 -21.14 18.04 15.60
C ALA A 348 -20.61 18.16 17.04
N GLN A 349 -21.30 17.52 17.97
CA GLN A 349 -20.94 17.52 19.38
C GLN A 349 -21.36 16.21 20.03
N GLY A 350 -20.43 15.58 20.76
CA GLY A 350 -20.67 14.34 21.49
C GLY A 350 -20.75 13.08 20.68
N GLN A 351 -21.18 13.17 19.43
CA GLN A 351 -21.29 12.04 18.51
C GLN A 351 -21.41 12.50 17.05
N ILE A 352 -21.16 11.56 16.14
CA ILE A 352 -21.49 11.73 14.73
C ILE A 352 -22.25 10.49 14.25
N SER A 353 -23.32 10.70 13.49
CA SER A 353 -24.20 9.64 13.04
C SER A 353 -24.58 9.85 11.59
N ALA A 354 -24.70 8.77 10.85
CA ALA A 354 -25.13 8.82 9.44
C ALA A 354 -25.84 7.53 9.04
N SER A 355 -26.76 7.68 8.08
CA SER A 355 -27.33 6.55 7.36
C SER A 355 -26.36 6.13 6.26
N VAL A 356 -25.93 4.87 6.29
CA VAL A 356 -24.93 4.33 5.38
C VAL A 356 -25.55 3.21 4.54
N ALA A 357 -25.43 3.32 3.23
CA ALA A 357 -25.93 2.33 2.28
C ALA A 357 -25.18 0.98 2.44
N PRO A 358 -25.74 -0.13 1.93
CA PRO A 358 -25.07 -1.44 1.98
C PRO A 358 -23.66 -1.39 1.39
N HIS A 359 -22.69 -1.96 2.11
CA HIS A 359 -21.26 -2.02 1.74
C HIS A 359 -20.59 -0.68 1.51
N ASP A 360 -21.27 0.42 1.77
CA ASP A 360 -20.74 1.78 1.66
C ASP A 360 -20.14 2.27 2.98
N CYS A 361 -19.58 3.46 2.95
CA CYS A 361 -19.03 4.13 4.12
C CYS A 361 -19.30 5.63 4.07
N LYS A 362 -19.13 6.26 5.23
CA LYS A 362 -18.92 7.70 5.38
C LYS A 362 -17.54 7.92 5.99
N MET A 363 -16.85 8.95 5.56
CA MET A 363 -15.53 9.28 6.09
C MET A 363 -15.44 10.74 6.45
N TYR A 364 -14.95 11.01 7.66
CA TYR A 364 -14.89 12.35 8.22
C TYR A 364 -13.51 12.66 8.80
N VAL A 365 -13.15 13.94 8.73
CA VAL A 365 -12.11 14.51 9.58
C VAL A 365 -12.80 15.43 10.59
N LEU A 366 -12.56 15.18 11.88
CA LEU A 366 -13.11 15.94 12.99
C LEU A 366 -12.05 16.87 13.53
N THR A 367 -12.33 18.18 13.51
CA THR A 367 -11.45 19.21 14.04
C THR A 367 -12.11 19.85 15.26
N PRO A 368 -11.57 19.68 16.48
CA PRO A 368 -12.08 20.37 17.66
C PRO A 368 -12.04 21.88 17.49
N ASN A 369 -13.11 22.52 17.92
CA ASN A 369 -13.23 23.99 17.86
C ASN A 369 -12.37 24.69 18.92
#